data_c1e6524149574804851866bc3588d0a8
#
_entry.id   c1e6524149574804851866bc3588d0a8
#
_cell.length_a   1.000
_cell.length_b   1.000
_cell.length_c   1.000
_cell.angle_alpha   90.00
_cell.angle_beta   90.00
_cell.angle_gamma   90.00
#
_symmetry.space_group_name_H-M   'P 1'
#
loop_
_entity.id
_entity.type
_entity.pdbx_description
1 polymer ?
#
loop_
_entity_poly.entity_id
_entity_poly.type
_entity_poly.pdbx_seq_one_letter_code
_entity_poly.pdbx_strand_id
1 'polypeptide(L)'
;MSFEFLHISQNHSTNSPIQADPSAVPTRFEADVLVVFSESDGLRGPVVEIDKATGGLLKQLYKQGEITGKRYECVPLYAPRGLACKQLLVVGIGSHDEVDAGVLYEASGAAARRLSGKPRATVGFLADGKWSNDQLEQAVAGATMGTSGQDLYRSEKHQTPFEKTVWLQAPVEVVERGHVTGEGVKLARRLVNMPPDDLYPETFAEEAATIAGRVGLEIEIWDQARLERERCEALL
;
A
#
# COMPACT_ATOMS: atom_id res chain seq x y z
N MET A 1 32.17 -25.60 -8.01
CA MET A 1 32.32 -24.14 -7.95
C MET A 1 31.91 -23.69 -6.56
N SER A 2 32.85 -23.14 -5.80
CA SER A 2 32.61 -22.67 -4.43
C SER A 2 31.91 -21.34 -4.52
N PHE A 3 30.72 -21.25 -3.98
CA PHE A 3 29.98 -19.98 -3.85
C PHE A 3 30.48 -19.23 -2.62
N GLU A 4 31.14 -18.10 -2.83
CA GLU A 4 31.47 -17.16 -1.75
C GLU A 4 30.21 -16.49 -1.25
N PHE A 5 29.95 -16.59 0.06
CA PHE A 5 28.89 -15.92 0.74
C PHE A 5 29.12 -14.41 0.78
N LEU A 6 28.35 -13.66 0.04
CA LEU A 6 28.28 -12.20 0.18
C LEU A 6 27.48 -11.83 1.41
N HIS A 7 28.16 -11.43 2.48
CA HIS A 7 27.55 -10.74 3.61
C HIS A 7 27.04 -9.37 3.15
N ILE A 8 25.76 -9.27 2.85
CA ILE A 8 25.12 -7.96 2.60
C ILE A 8 24.75 -7.37 3.95
N SER A 9 25.57 -6.43 4.40
CA SER A 9 25.27 -5.54 5.51
C SER A 9 23.92 -4.86 5.29
N GLN A 10 23.00 -4.99 6.26
CA GLN A 10 21.71 -4.28 6.27
C GLN A 10 21.95 -2.78 6.41
N ASN A 11 22.17 -2.09 5.32
CA ASN A 11 21.98 -0.66 5.26
C ASN A 11 20.48 -0.39 5.09
N HIS A 12 19.79 -0.16 6.19
CA HIS A 12 18.47 0.43 6.17
C HIS A 12 18.61 1.84 5.56
N SER A 13 18.39 1.90 4.27
CA SER A 13 18.32 3.16 3.53
C SER A 13 17.13 3.94 4.08
N THR A 14 17.40 5.12 4.66
CA THR A 14 16.43 6.11 5.10
C THR A 14 15.58 6.70 3.96
N ASN A 15 15.60 6.08 2.79
CA ASN A 15 14.96 6.51 1.56
C ASN A 15 13.86 5.54 1.08
N SER A 16 13.19 4.83 2.00
CA SER A 16 11.98 4.08 1.65
C SER A 16 10.90 5.04 1.15
N PRO A 17 10.22 4.74 0.01
CA PRO A 17 9.11 5.54 -0.47
C PRO A 17 7.92 5.53 0.50
N ILE A 18 7.92 4.63 1.48
CA ILE A 18 6.94 4.56 2.57
C ILE A 18 7.59 4.92 3.89
N GLN A 19 6.91 5.78 4.65
CA GLN A 19 7.35 6.27 5.95
C GLN A 19 6.18 6.31 6.93
N ALA A 20 6.49 6.23 8.22
CA ALA A 20 5.54 6.52 9.29
C ALA A 20 5.93 7.82 9.97
N ASP A 21 4.94 8.61 10.38
CA ASP A 21 5.12 9.76 11.27
C ASP A 21 4.12 9.66 12.44
N PRO A 22 4.51 9.02 13.55
CA PRO A 22 3.65 8.84 14.73
C PRO A 22 3.23 10.17 15.39
N SER A 23 4.03 11.22 15.20
CA SER A 23 3.82 12.54 15.80
C SER A 23 3.14 13.55 14.89
N ALA A 24 2.83 13.16 13.66
CA ALA A 24 2.25 14.06 12.68
C ALA A 24 0.95 14.72 13.18
N VAL A 25 0.86 16.02 12.93
CA VAL A 25 -0.39 16.76 13.10
C VAL A 25 -1.10 16.82 11.76
N PRO A 26 -2.21 16.06 11.57
CA PRO A 26 -2.81 15.85 10.25
C PRO A 26 -3.22 17.15 9.56
N THR A 27 -3.68 18.14 10.32
CA THR A 27 -4.13 19.44 9.78
C THR A 27 -2.98 20.30 9.24
N ARG A 28 -1.75 20.05 9.69
CA ARG A 28 -0.53 20.78 9.29
C ARG A 28 0.35 19.96 8.33
N PHE A 29 -0.08 18.75 7.98
CA PHE A 29 0.70 17.89 7.11
C PHE A 29 0.62 18.38 5.66
N GLU A 30 1.75 18.87 5.16
CA GLU A 30 1.89 19.35 3.78
C GLU A 30 2.02 18.14 2.83
N ALA A 31 1.04 17.97 1.97
CA ALA A 31 0.99 16.87 1.00
C ALA A 31 0.18 17.26 -0.24
N ASP A 32 0.38 16.51 -1.33
CA ASP A 32 -0.53 16.61 -2.47
C ASP A 32 -1.92 16.09 -2.10
N VAL A 33 -1.96 15.00 -1.32
CA VAL A 33 -3.21 14.41 -0.83
C VAL A 33 -3.06 13.92 0.61
N LEU A 34 -4.06 14.19 1.43
CA LEU A 34 -4.30 13.51 2.69
C LEU A 34 -5.50 12.57 2.54
N VAL A 35 -5.31 11.29 2.81
CA VAL A 35 -6.35 10.27 2.82
C VAL A 35 -6.84 10.08 4.24
N VAL A 36 -8.16 10.11 4.43
CA VAL A 36 -8.83 9.85 5.70
C VAL A 36 -9.93 8.82 5.50
N PHE A 37 -10.18 8.01 6.53
CA PHE A 37 -11.17 6.96 6.47
C PHE A 37 -12.43 7.35 7.22
N SER A 38 -13.59 7.03 6.66
CA SER A 38 -14.90 7.43 7.20
C SER A 38 -15.86 6.25 7.22
N GLU A 39 -16.54 6.07 8.35
CA GLU A 39 -17.54 5.03 8.54
C GLU A 39 -18.90 5.46 7.98
N SER A 40 -19.80 4.51 7.67
CA SER A 40 -21.12 4.80 7.12
C SER A 40 -22.14 5.24 8.17
N ASP A 41 -21.87 5.00 9.44
CA ASP A 41 -22.74 5.36 10.57
C ASP A 41 -22.28 6.62 11.32
N GLY A 42 -21.36 7.38 10.75
CA GLY A 42 -20.97 8.71 11.21
C GLY A 42 -19.48 8.99 11.20
N LEU A 43 -19.13 10.24 11.50
CA LEU A 43 -17.72 10.64 11.63
C LEU A 43 -17.18 10.21 12.99
N ARG A 44 -16.13 9.38 13.01
CA ARG A 44 -15.46 8.89 14.22
C ARG A 44 -13.94 8.94 14.07
N GLY A 45 -13.24 8.79 15.18
CA GLY A 45 -11.78 8.76 15.19
C GLY A 45 -11.14 10.05 14.67
N PRO A 46 -9.99 9.96 13.99
CA PRO A 46 -9.21 11.12 13.55
C PRO A 46 -9.93 12.03 12.57
N VAL A 47 -10.91 11.51 11.80
CA VAL A 47 -11.66 12.29 10.83
C VAL A 47 -12.50 13.40 11.48
N VAL A 48 -12.83 13.27 12.77
CA VAL A 48 -13.52 14.33 13.53
C VAL A 48 -12.68 15.59 13.69
N GLU A 49 -11.37 15.43 13.86
CA GLU A 49 -10.44 16.58 13.93
C GLU A 49 -10.30 17.27 12.57
N ILE A 50 -10.31 16.49 11.50
CA ILE A 50 -10.32 17.00 10.12
C ILE A 50 -11.61 17.79 9.86
N ASP A 51 -12.76 17.25 10.29
CA ASP A 51 -14.05 17.98 10.18
C ASP A 51 -14.04 19.31 10.92
N LYS A 52 -13.54 19.33 12.16
CA LYS A 52 -13.39 20.58 12.93
C LYS A 52 -12.48 21.58 12.23
N ALA A 53 -11.35 21.14 11.75
CA ALA A 53 -10.38 22.01 11.06
C ALA A 53 -10.95 22.60 9.76
N THR A 54 -11.79 21.84 9.07
CA THR A 54 -12.49 22.30 7.84
C THR A 54 -13.79 23.06 8.10
N GLY A 55 -14.08 23.40 9.36
CA GLY A 55 -15.29 24.15 9.74
C GLY A 55 -16.59 23.36 9.63
N GLY A 56 -16.54 22.03 9.80
CA GLY A 56 -17.70 21.15 9.75
C GLY A 56 -18.10 20.71 8.33
N LEU A 57 -17.19 20.87 7.37
CA LEU A 57 -17.43 20.54 5.96
C LEU A 57 -17.80 19.06 5.76
N LEU A 58 -17.09 18.13 6.40
CA LEU A 58 -17.36 16.70 6.23
C LEU A 58 -18.73 16.33 6.77
N LYS A 59 -19.09 16.86 7.95
CA LYS A 59 -20.41 16.66 8.54
C LYS A 59 -21.53 17.22 7.66
N GLN A 60 -21.30 18.36 6.99
CA GLN A 60 -22.24 18.94 6.05
C GLN A 60 -22.41 18.03 4.83
N LEU A 61 -21.32 17.56 4.21
CA LEU A 61 -21.35 16.67 3.06
C LEU A 61 -22.01 15.33 3.41
N TYR A 62 -21.79 14.83 4.61
CA TYR A 62 -22.48 13.64 5.13
C TYR A 62 -23.99 13.83 5.18
N LYS A 63 -24.46 14.96 5.72
CA LYS A 63 -25.89 15.28 5.76
C LYS A 63 -26.55 15.45 4.39
N GLN A 64 -25.76 15.87 3.40
CA GLN A 64 -26.19 16.03 2.01
C GLN A 64 -26.15 14.72 1.21
N GLY A 65 -25.56 13.65 1.78
CA GLY A 65 -25.40 12.36 1.10
C GLY A 65 -24.23 12.33 0.08
N GLU A 66 -23.38 13.37 0.06
CA GLU A 66 -22.20 13.43 -0.81
C GLU A 66 -21.04 12.55 -0.28
N ILE A 67 -21.00 12.35 1.04
CA ILE A 67 -20.17 11.35 1.71
C ILE A 67 -21.12 10.38 2.37
N THR A 68 -21.05 9.10 2.00
CA THR A 68 -21.91 8.07 2.60
C THR A 68 -21.14 7.12 3.52
N GLY A 69 -19.81 7.10 3.43
CA GLY A 69 -18.96 6.19 4.16
C GLY A 69 -19.09 4.73 3.73
N LYS A 70 -19.81 4.43 2.65
CA LYS A 70 -19.92 3.08 2.11
C LYS A 70 -18.53 2.56 1.72
N ARG A 71 -18.34 1.24 1.85
CA ARG A 71 -17.06 0.59 1.54
C ARG A 71 -16.51 1.02 0.18
N TYR A 72 -15.26 1.49 0.19
CA TYR A 72 -14.47 1.87 -1.00
C TYR A 72 -14.96 3.12 -1.75
N GLU A 73 -15.96 3.82 -1.22
CA GLU A 73 -16.33 5.15 -1.71
C GLU A 73 -15.11 6.08 -1.58
N CYS A 74 -14.80 6.84 -2.61
CA CYS A 74 -13.69 7.79 -2.62
C CYS A 74 -14.19 9.18 -3.02
N VAL A 75 -14.32 10.10 -2.06
CA VAL A 75 -14.80 11.47 -2.25
C VAL A 75 -13.63 12.45 -2.18
N PRO A 76 -13.19 13.04 -3.30
CA PRO A 76 -12.12 14.02 -3.33
C PRO A 76 -12.63 15.42 -2.99
N LEU A 77 -11.95 16.11 -2.09
CA LEU A 77 -12.17 17.50 -1.74
C LEU A 77 -10.92 18.31 -2.07
N TYR A 78 -11.03 19.28 -2.94
CA TYR A 78 -9.89 20.06 -3.43
C TYR A 78 -9.73 21.37 -2.64
N ALA A 79 -8.47 21.73 -2.33
CA ALA A 79 -8.12 22.93 -1.60
C ALA A 79 -8.94 23.11 -0.31
N PRO A 80 -9.03 22.10 0.58
CA PRO A 80 -9.85 22.17 1.78
C PRO A 80 -9.30 23.25 2.73
N ARG A 81 -10.14 24.22 3.08
CA ARG A 81 -9.73 25.25 4.03
C ARG A 81 -9.43 24.62 5.40
N GLY A 82 -8.42 25.13 6.09
CA GLY A 82 -8.03 24.64 7.41
C GLY A 82 -7.09 23.42 7.39
N LEU A 83 -6.72 22.92 6.21
CA LEU A 83 -5.72 21.85 6.04
C LEU A 83 -4.56 22.34 5.16
N ALA A 84 -3.36 21.87 5.45
CA ALA A 84 -2.16 22.20 4.67
C ALA A 84 -2.03 21.35 3.38
N CYS A 85 -2.79 20.26 3.25
CA CYS A 85 -2.79 19.43 2.04
C CYS A 85 -3.55 20.10 0.88
N LYS A 86 -3.11 19.83 -0.36
CA LYS A 86 -3.77 20.36 -1.56
C LYS A 86 -5.12 19.67 -1.85
N GLN A 87 -5.27 18.42 -1.43
CA GLN A 87 -6.47 17.62 -1.60
C GLN A 87 -6.69 16.74 -0.38
N LEU A 88 -7.94 16.63 0.06
CA LEU A 88 -8.39 15.64 1.02
C LEU A 88 -9.15 14.55 0.25
N LEU A 89 -8.82 13.28 0.48
CA LEU A 89 -9.57 12.13 -0.04
C LEU A 89 -10.27 11.44 1.14
N VAL A 90 -11.58 11.48 1.17
CA VAL A 90 -12.39 10.74 2.15
C VAL A 90 -12.72 9.37 1.57
N VAL A 91 -12.35 8.30 2.29
CA VAL A 91 -12.53 6.92 1.86
C VAL A 91 -13.49 6.21 2.80
N GLY A 92 -14.56 5.66 2.26
CA GLY A 92 -15.55 4.90 3.02
C GLY A 92 -15.03 3.51 3.39
N ILE A 93 -15.25 3.11 4.65
CA ILE A 93 -14.87 1.80 5.18
C ILE A 93 -16.07 0.97 5.66
N GLY A 94 -17.30 1.48 5.45
CA GLY A 94 -18.52 0.78 5.87
C GLY A 94 -18.91 1.05 7.31
N SER A 95 -19.76 0.18 7.87
CA SER A 95 -20.22 0.28 9.26
C SER A 95 -19.08 -0.02 10.25
N HIS A 96 -19.07 0.67 11.39
CA HIS A 96 -18.07 0.51 12.44
C HIS A 96 -17.82 -0.95 12.84
N ASP A 97 -18.91 -1.69 13.05
CA ASP A 97 -18.84 -3.09 13.52
C ASP A 97 -18.32 -4.08 12.46
N GLU A 98 -18.21 -3.64 11.20
CA GLU A 98 -17.77 -4.46 10.07
C GLU A 98 -16.36 -4.12 9.58
N VAL A 99 -15.66 -3.18 10.23
CA VAL A 99 -14.31 -2.79 9.85
C VAL A 99 -13.31 -3.83 10.32
N ASP A 100 -12.87 -4.67 9.41
CA ASP A 100 -11.81 -5.66 9.61
C ASP A 100 -10.54 -5.32 8.80
N ALA A 101 -9.53 -6.14 8.91
CA ALA A 101 -8.26 -5.98 8.21
C ALA A 101 -8.43 -6.04 6.68
N GLY A 102 -9.34 -6.89 6.18
CA GLY A 102 -9.66 -7.01 4.76
C GLY A 102 -10.30 -5.75 4.20
N VAL A 103 -11.27 -5.19 4.92
CA VAL A 103 -11.91 -3.91 4.55
C VAL A 103 -10.87 -2.79 4.45
N LEU A 104 -9.95 -2.70 5.40
CA LEU A 104 -8.92 -1.66 5.41
C LEU A 104 -7.88 -1.87 4.30
N TYR A 105 -7.51 -3.12 4.00
CA TYR A 105 -6.67 -3.46 2.85
C TYR A 105 -7.29 -2.97 1.55
N GLU A 106 -8.56 -3.30 1.30
CA GLU A 106 -9.25 -2.94 0.07
C GLU A 106 -9.54 -1.44 -0.03
N ALA A 107 -9.93 -0.79 1.07
CA ALA A 107 -10.18 0.66 1.11
C ALA A 107 -8.92 1.47 0.83
N SER A 108 -7.80 1.09 1.46
CA SER A 108 -6.50 1.74 1.23
C SER A 108 -6.00 1.49 -0.18
N GLY A 109 -6.20 0.27 -0.71
CA GLY A 109 -5.89 -0.08 -2.08
C GLY A 109 -6.73 0.70 -3.10
N ALA A 110 -8.03 0.88 -2.83
CA ALA A 110 -8.93 1.69 -3.67
C ALA A 110 -8.50 3.17 -3.69
N ALA A 111 -8.14 3.72 -2.52
CA ALA A 111 -7.61 5.08 -2.41
C ALA A 111 -6.33 5.24 -3.23
N ALA A 112 -5.35 4.35 -3.03
CA ALA A 112 -4.08 4.40 -3.74
C ALA A 112 -4.27 4.27 -5.26
N ARG A 113 -5.11 3.34 -5.71
CA ARG A 113 -5.43 3.15 -7.14
C ARG A 113 -6.08 4.39 -7.74
N ARG A 114 -7.02 5.01 -7.05
CA ARG A 114 -7.65 6.25 -7.52
C ARG A 114 -6.65 7.39 -7.65
N LEU A 115 -5.71 7.50 -6.72
CA LEU A 115 -4.73 8.59 -6.68
C LEU A 115 -3.58 8.38 -7.67
N SER A 116 -3.20 7.13 -7.96
CA SER A 116 -2.07 6.78 -8.82
C SER A 116 -2.30 7.07 -10.31
N GLY A 117 -3.51 7.42 -10.71
CA GLY A 117 -3.80 7.90 -12.08
C GLY A 117 -3.14 9.24 -12.44
N LYS A 118 -2.48 9.89 -11.49
CA LYS A 118 -1.68 11.12 -11.69
C LYS A 118 -0.43 11.07 -10.83
N PRO A 119 0.70 11.64 -11.28
CA PRO A 119 1.90 11.80 -10.46
C PRO A 119 1.59 12.55 -9.16
N ARG A 120 2.10 12.05 -8.03
CA ARG A 120 1.98 12.64 -6.70
C ARG A 120 3.33 12.59 -6.00
N ALA A 121 3.81 13.73 -5.50
CA ALA A 121 5.03 13.77 -4.74
C ALA A 121 4.82 13.19 -3.33
N THR A 122 3.79 13.63 -2.63
CA THR A 122 3.51 13.14 -1.27
C THR A 122 2.04 12.82 -1.08
N VAL A 123 1.77 11.60 -0.59
CA VAL A 123 0.44 11.14 -0.18
C VAL A 123 0.49 10.72 1.28
N GLY A 124 -0.33 11.36 2.13
CA GLY A 124 -0.50 10.98 3.53
C GLY A 124 -1.70 10.08 3.71
N PHE A 125 -1.58 9.05 4.54
CA PHE A 125 -2.69 8.24 5.02
C PHE A 125 -2.82 8.43 6.53
N LEU A 126 -3.98 8.86 6.99
CA LEU A 126 -4.23 9.06 8.41
C LEU A 126 -4.75 7.77 9.04
N ALA A 127 -3.93 7.15 9.90
CA ALA A 127 -4.33 5.96 10.66
C ALA A 127 -5.30 6.34 11.80
N ASP A 128 -6.19 5.41 12.14
CA ASP A 128 -6.96 5.50 13.39
C ASP A 128 -6.21 4.74 14.49
N GLY A 129 -5.89 5.43 15.59
CA GLY A 129 -5.20 4.83 16.74
C GLY A 129 -5.99 3.72 17.44
N LYS A 130 -7.24 3.47 17.04
CA LYS A 130 -8.04 2.33 17.51
C LYS A 130 -7.87 1.08 16.67
N TRP A 131 -7.26 1.19 15.49
CA TRP A 131 -6.97 0.01 14.68
C TRP A 131 -5.96 -0.89 15.37
N SER A 132 -6.18 -2.20 15.29
CA SER A 132 -5.16 -3.16 15.71
C SER A 132 -3.94 -3.08 14.80
N ASN A 133 -2.81 -3.63 15.26
CA ASN A 133 -1.60 -3.69 14.43
C ASN A 133 -1.86 -4.45 13.12
N ASP A 134 -2.64 -5.55 13.16
CA ASP A 134 -3.02 -6.31 11.97
C ASP A 134 -3.86 -5.48 10.99
N GLN A 135 -4.85 -4.76 11.49
CA GLN A 135 -5.66 -3.85 10.67
C GLN A 135 -4.81 -2.78 9.98
N LEU A 136 -3.90 -2.15 10.72
CA LEU A 136 -3.01 -1.13 10.18
C LEU A 136 -2.02 -1.73 9.17
N GLU A 137 -1.43 -2.88 9.47
CA GLU A 137 -0.52 -3.60 8.58
C GLU A 137 -1.20 -3.92 7.24
N GLN A 138 -2.44 -4.44 7.28
CA GLN A 138 -3.21 -4.71 6.07
C GLN A 138 -3.61 -3.44 5.31
N ALA A 139 -3.93 -2.35 6.01
CA ALA A 139 -4.17 -1.06 5.35
C ALA A 139 -2.93 -0.56 4.59
N VAL A 140 -1.74 -0.66 5.19
CA VAL A 140 -0.47 -0.30 4.56
C VAL A 140 -0.18 -1.19 3.35
N ALA A 141 -0.37 -2.51 3.49
CA ALA A 141 -0.19 -3.46 2.39
C ALA A 141 -1.12 -3.16 1.21
N GLY A 142 -2.39 -2.85 1.50
CA GLY A 142 -3.37 -2.45 0.49
C GLY A 142 -2.97 -1.19 -0.26
N ALA A 143 -2.56 -0.13 0.45
CA ALA A 143 -2.09 1.11 -0.16
C ALA A 143 -0.84 0.88 -1.03
N THR A 144 0.12 0.07 -0.55
CA THR A 144 1.33 -0.29 -1.29
C THR A 144 0.98 -1.01 -2.59
N MET A 145 0.10 -2.01 -2.53
CA MET A 145 -0.35 -2.77 -3.69
C MET A 145 -1.17 -1.92 -4.66
N GLY A 146 -1.99 -1.00 -4.14
CA GLY A 146 -2.92 -0.18 -4.93
C GLY A 146 -2.25 0.76 -5.93
N THR A 147 -0.97 1.10 -5.76
CA THR A 147 -0.18 1.91 -6.71
C THR A 147 0.33 1.12 -7.91
N SER A 148 0.12 -0.19 -7.94
CA SER A 148 0.59 -1.07 -9.02
C SER A 148 -0.58 -1.58 -9.84
N GLY A 149 -0.51 -1.37 -11.16
CA GLY A 149 -1.51 -1.83 -12.12
C GLY A 149 -1.07 -3.06 -12.90
N GLN A 150 -1.94 -3.51 -13.80
CA GLN A 150 -1.65 -4.53 -14.79
C GLN A 150 -1.07 -3.87 -16.07
N ASP A 151 -0.11 -2.96 -15.88
CA ASP A 151 0.43 -2.12 -16.96
C ASP A 151 1.78 -2.61 -17.50
N LEU A 152 2.20 -3.84 -17.10
CA LEU A 152 3.52 -4.38 -17.43
C LEU A 152 3.85 -4.28 -18.92
N TYR A 153 2.89 -4.65 -19.77
CA TYR A 153 3.05 -4.71 -21.22
C TYR A 153 2.30 -3.62 -21.98
N ARG A 154 1.78 -2.61 -21.27
CA ARG A 154 1.12 -1.47 -21.90
C ARG A 154 2.14 -0.38 -22.25
N SER A 155 2.03 0.18 -23.44
CA SER A 155 2.81 1.34 -23.89
C SER A 155 2.54 2.58 -23.03
N GLU A 156 1.28 2.77 -22.63
CA GLU A 156 0.88 3.84 -21.72
C GLU A 156 0.62 3.29 -20.32
N LYS A 157 1.32 3.84 -19.33
CA LYS A 157 1.12 3.48 -17.94
C LYS A 157 -0.06 4.27 -17.36
N HIS A 158 -1.07 3.58 -16.84
CA HIS A 158 -2.24 4.20 -16.23
C HIS A 158 -2.06 4.48 -14.74
N GLN A 159 -1.04 3.88 -14.11
CA GLN A 159 -0.75 4.07 -12.70
C GLN A 159 0.69 4.51 -12.51
N THR A 160 0.86 5.56 -11.70
CA THR A 160 2.17 6.11 -11.32
C THR A 160 2.31 5.92 -9.80
N PRO A 161 3.33 5.18 -9.34
CA PRO A 161 3.63 5.10 -7.91
C PRO A 161 3.85 6.49 -7.32
N PHE A 162 3.52 6.68 -6.05
CA PHE A 162 3.80 7.93 -5.34
C PHE A 162 5.31 8.03 -5.07
N GLU A 163 5.86 9.25 -5.14
CA GLU A 163 7.26 9.45 -4.77
C GLU A 163 7.48 9.20 -3.27
N LYS A 164 6.48 9.60 -2.46
CA LYS A 164 6.49 9.41 -1.01
C LYS A 164 5.10 9.11 -0.49
N THR A 165 4.98 8.07 0.34
CA THR A 165 3.78 7.75 1.12
C THR A 165 4.10 7.89 2.60
N VAL A 166 3.26 8.60 3.36
CA VAL A 166 3.44 8.79 4.79
C VAL A 166 2.21 8.32 5.55
N TRP A 167 2.38 7.40 6.48
CA TRP A 167 1.35 6.98 7.41
C TRP A 167 1.43 7.83 8.69
N LEU A 168 0.43 8.71 8.86
CA LEU A 168 0.35 9.62 9.99
C LEU A 168 -0.24 8.91 11.20
N GLN A 169 0.32 9.22 12.37
CA GLN A 169 -0.11 8.65 13.67
C GLN A 169 -0.02 7.12 13.73
N ALA A 170 0.90 6.55 12.96
CA ALA A 170 1.12 5.11 12.82
C ALA A 170 2.47 4.68 13.42
N PRO A 171 2.57 3.52 14.11
CA PRO A 171 3.83 2.95 14.56
C PRO A 171 4.73 2.56 13.38
N VAL A 172 6.02 2.89 13.47
CA VAL A 172 6.99 2.66 12.39
C VAL A 172 7.07 1.18 12.01
N GLU A 173 7.19 0.29 12.99
CA GLU A 173 7.38 -1.14 12.80
C GLU A 173 6.18 -1.81 12.11
N VAL A 174 4.95 -1.30 12.36
CA VAL A 174 3.74 -1.80 11.72
C VAL A 174 3.67 -1.38 10.27
N VAL A 175 4.04 -0.12 10.00
CA VAL A 175 4.10 0.41 8.62
C VAL A 175 5.15 -0.32 7.79
N GLU A 176 6.33 -0.61 8.36
CA GLU A 176 7.37 -1.38 7.69
C GLU A 176 6.91 -2.80 7.34
N ARG A 177 6.27 -3.52 8.28
CA ARG A 177 5.73 -4.86 8.01
C ARG A 177 4.65 -4.84 6.94
N GLY A 178 3.71 -3.89 7.01
CA GLY A 178 2.66 -3.75 6.01
C GLY A 178 3.22 -3.44 4.62
N HIS A 179 4.28 -2.63 4.55
CA HIS A 179 4.97 -2.36 3.30
C HIS A 179 5.60 -3.64 2.70
N VAL A 180 6.32 -4.41 3.52
CA VAL A 180 6.92 -5.69 3.09
C VAL A 180 5.84 -6.65 2.59
N THR A 181 4.73 -6.78 3.31
CA THR A 181 3.58 -7.59 2.89
C THR A 181 3.02 -7.12 1.54
N GLY A 182 2.82 -5.82 1.37
CA GLY A 182 2.34 -5.23 0.11
C GLY A 182 3.30 -5.45 -1.06
N GLU A 183 4.61 -5.31 -0.85
CA GLU A 183 5.63 -5.60 -1.89
C GLU A 183 5.64 -7.10 -2.26
N GLY A 184 5.44 -8.00 -1.30
CA GLY A 184 5.29 -9.43 -1.56
C GLY A 184 4.08 -9.73 -2.46
N VAL A 185 2.94 -9.10 -2.18
CA VAL A 185 1.74 -9.22 -3.04
C VAL A 185 1.97 -8.65 -4.43
N LYS A 186 2.65 -7.50 -4.55
CA LYS A 186 3.03 -6.92 -5.85
C LYS A 186 3.91 -7.86 -6.65
N LEU A 187 4.92 -8.45 -6.00
CA LEU A 187 5.79 -9.44 -6.62
C LEU A 187 5.01 -10.63 -7.16
N ALA A 188 4.19 -11.26 -6.31
CA ALA A 188 3.37 -12.41 -6.72
C ALA A 188 2.46 -12.06 -7.91
N ARG A 189 1.79 -10.90 -7.87
CA ARG A 189 0.94 -10.44 -8.98
C ARG A 189 1.74 -10.15 -10.25
N ARG A 190 2.95 -9.60 -10.14
CA ARG A 190 3.83 -9.39 -11.30
C ARG A 190 4.16 -10.72 -11.96
N LEU A 191 4.63 -11.69 -11.19
CA LEU A 191 5.00 -13.02 -11.70
C LEU A 191 3.82 -13.72 -12.36
N VAL A 192 2.63 -13.70 -11.73
CA VAL A 192 1.41 -14.32 -12.30
C VAL A 192 0.95 -13.64 -13.60
N ASN A 193 1.19 -12.33 -13.75
CA ASN A 193 0.76 -11.58 -14.91
C ASN A 193 1.80 -11.55 -16.05
N MET A 194 3.00 -12.10 -15.84
CA MET A 194 4.00 -12.24 -16.90
C MET A 194 3.60 -13.33 -17.88
N PRO A 195 3.71 -13.11 -19.21
CA PRO A 195 3.43 -14.12 -20.21
C PRO A 195 4.49 -15.23 -20.19
N PRO A 196 4.15 -16.43 -20.68
CA PRO A 196 5.06 -17.57 -20.65
C PRO A 196 6.35 -17.37 -21.48
N ASP A 197 6.35 -16.43 -22.43
CA ASP A 197 7.56 -16.07 -23.19
C ASP A 197 8.57 -15.29 -22.35
N ASP A 198 8.13 -14.64 -21.27
CA ASP A 198 8.98 -13.86 -20.37
C ASP A 198 9.25 -14.62 -19.05
N LEU A 199 8.25 -15.38 -18.56
CA LEU A 199 8.36 -16.16 -17.32
C LEU A 199 8.18 -17.65 -17.59
N TYR A 200 9.29 -18.34 -17.70
CA TYR A 200 9.42 -19.79 -17.81
C TYR A 200 10.37 -20.32 -16.73
N PRO A 201 10.56 -21.63 -16.54
CA PRO A 201 11.27 -22.17 -15.37
C PRO A 201 12.63 -21.54 -15.09
N GLU A 202 13.44 -21.30 -16.10
CA GLU A 202 14.77 -20.72 -15.95
C GLU A 202 14.70 -19.25 -15.49
N THR A 203 13.87 -18.42 -16.14
CA THR A 203 13.72 -17.01 -15.77
C THR A 203 13.03 -16.85 -14.42
N PHE A 204 12.14 -17.78 -14.04
CA PHE A 204 11.58 -17.82 -12.69
C PHE A 204 12.66 -18.11 -11.64
N ALA A 205 13.58 -19.03 -11.92
CA ALA A 205 14.71 -19.33 -11.04
C ALA A 205 15.67 -18.14 -10.91
N GLU A 206 15.94 -17.42 -12.03
CA GLU A 206 16.75 -16.19 -12.02
C GLU A 206 16.11 -15.07 -11.18
N GLU A 207 14.78 -14.86 -11.30
CA GLU A 207 14.04 -13.93 -10.46
C GLU A 207 14.13 -14.30 -8.98
N ALA A 208 13.97 -15.59 -8.65
CA ALA A 208 14.11 -16.09 -7.29
C ALA A 208 15.52 -15.85 -6.74
N ALA A 209 16.58 -16.10 -7.54
CA ALA A 209 17.97 -15.83 -7.17
C ALA A 209 18.22 -14.34 -6.93
N THR A 210 17.68 -13.48 -7.78
CA THR A 210 17.76 -12.03 -7.63
C THR A 210 17.13 -11.54 -6.34
N ILE A 211 15.95 -12.07 -6.00
CA ILE A 211 15.24 -11.73 -4.75
C ILE A 211 16.04 -12.25 -3.55
N ALA A 212 16.47 -13.50 -3.57
CA ALA A 212 17.25 -14.10 -2.50
C ALA A 212 18.52 -13.29 -2.20
N GLY A 213 19.28 -12.91 -3.25
CA GLY A 213 20.48 -12.07 -3.09
C GLY A 213 20.18 -10.70 -2.50
N ARG A 214 19.03 -10.09 -2.84
CA ARG A 214 18.63 -8.77 -2.33
C ARG A 214 18.23 -8.79 -0.85
N VAL A 215 17.60 -9.88 -0.38
CA VAL A 215 17.07 -9.98 0.98
C VAL A 215 17.90 -10.89 1.90
N GLY A 216 19.01 -11.47 1.39
CA GLY A 216 19.90 -12.31 2.17
C GLY A 216 19.35 -13.71 2.46
N LEU A 217 18.50 -14.25 1.59
CA LEU A 217 18.01 -15.62 1.68
C LEU A 217 18.98 -16.59 1.00
N GLU A 218 19.14 -17.78 1.59
CA GLU A 218 19.80 -18.90 0.91
C GLU A 218 18.86 -19.44 -0.17
N ILE A 219 19.43 -19.77 -1.33
CA ILE A 219 18.67 -20.34 -2.45
C ILE A 219 19.42 -21.53 -3.05
N GLU A 220 18.67 -22.56 -3.37
CA GLU A 220 19.16 -23.72 -4.13
C GLU A 220 18.26 -23.91 -5.35
N ILE A 221 18.86 -23.95 -6.55
CA ILE A 221 18.15 -24.14 -7.81
C ILE A 221 18.49 -25.55 -8.30
N TRP A 222 17.44 -26.34 -8.58
CA TRP A 222 17.57 -27.69 -9.08
C TRP A 222 17.35 -27.71 -10.59
N ASP A 223 18.36 -28.24 -11.30
CA ASP A 223 18.26 -28.52 -12.73
C ASP A 223 17.41 -29.78 -13.00
N GLN A 224 17.10 -30.04 -14.27
CA GLN A 224 16.33 -31.19 -14.68
C GLN A 224 16.92 -32.51 -14.18
N ALA A 225 18.27 -32.70 -14.30
CA ALA A 225 18.90 -33.91 -13.87
C ALA A 225 18.77 -34.18 -12.36
N ARG A 226 18.72 -33.11 -11.55
CA ARG A 226 18.48 -33.24 -10.13
C ARG A 226 17.00 -33.51 -9.81
N LEU A 227 16.06 -32.86 -10.51
CA LEU A 227 14.64 -33.13 -10.36
C LEU A 227 14.30 -34.59 -10.67
N GLU A 228 14.91 -35.17 -11.72
CA GLU A 228 14.77 -36.59 -12.06
C GLU A 228 15.31 -37.50 -10.93
N ARG A 229 16.49 -37.20 -10.40
CA ARG A 229 17.09 -37.99 -9.29
C ARG A 229 16.24 -37.93 -8.02
N GLU A 230 15.66 -36.78 -7.72
CA GLU A 230 14.82 -36.53 -6.54
C GLU A 230 13.35 -36.94 -6.78
N ARG A 231 13.03 -37.51 -7.96
CA ARG A 231 11.70 -37.98 -8.36
C ARG A 231 10.60 -36.91 -8.32
N CYS A 232 10.97 -35.70 -8.72
CA CYS A 232 10.02 -34.58 -8.82
C CYS A 232 9.29 -34.57 -10.16
N GLU A 233 8.64 -35.70 -10.52
CA GLU A 233 8.04 -35.95 -11.85
C GLU A 233 6.96 -34.92 -12.23
N ALA A 234 6.30 -34.30 -11.26
CA ALA A 234 5.28 -33.28 -11.52
C ALA A 234 5.89 -31.94 -12.02
N LEU A 235 7.22 -31.77 -11.98
CA LEU A 235 7.93 -30.57 -12.42
C LEU A 235 8.71 -30.80 -13.73
N LEU A 236 8.65 -32.03 -14.28
CA LEU A 236 9.25 -32.46 -15.54
C LEU A 236 8.21 -32.59 -16.64
#